data_8b2715fbfa4f98e5b2fcc3b11291dae4
#
_entry.id   8b2715fbfa4f98e5b2fcc3b11291dae4
#
_cell.length_a   1.000
_cell.length_b   1.000
_cell.length_c   1.000
_cell.angle_alpha   90.00
_cell.angle_beta   90.00
_cell.angle_gamma   90.00
#
_symmetry.space_group_name_H-M   'P 1'
#
loop_
_entity.id
_entity.type
_entity.pdbx_description
1 polymer ?
#
loop_
_entity_poly.entity_id
_entity_poly.type
_entity_poly.pdbx_seq_one_letter_code
_entity_poly.pdbx_strand_id
1 'polypeptide(L)'
;LPGYMGTPEQGSSYANSIADALSQDDLCGVVVDLRDNDGGDMGPMIAGLSPLLPDGVVATFTIGDRRTPVALSDGRVSGGGTPTSVGQRAKLAVPVAVLISERTASSGEQALLAFRGMANVRTFGQPTAGYASVNTAIPLYTGRTMVLTVGTTTARTGEEFGDDPIAPDEIREADEAPTAAQEWIANNQ
;
A
#
# COMPACT_ATOMS: atom_id res chain seq x y z
N LEU A 1 4.94 -8.21 -2.52
CA LEU A 1 5.47 -6.90 -2.15
C LEU A 1 5.92 -6.93 -0.69
N PRO A 2 7.20 -7.15 -0.37
CA PRO A 2 7.68 -7.17 1.02
C PRO A 2 7.62 -5.78 1.65
N GLY A 3 7.55 -5.74 2.98
CA GLY A 3 7.79 -4.53 3.75
C GLY A 3 9.17 -3.95 3.44
N TYR A 4 9.31 -2.63 3.59
CA TYR A 4 10.56 -1.96 3.26
C TYR A 4 11.04 -1.07 4.41
N MET A 5 12.27 -1.28 4.86
CA MET A 5 13.02 -0.38 5.74
C MET A 5 14.47 -0.28 5.24
N GLY A 6 14.93 0.94 4.95
CA GLY A 6 16.29 1.14 4.43
C GLY A 6 16.61 2.61 4.20
N THR A 7 17.71 2.87 3.49
CA THR A 7 18.11 4.23 3.13
C THR A 7 17.27 4.76 1.95
N PRO A 8 17.20 6.08 1.72
CA PRO A 8 16.49 6.63 0.56
C PRO A 8 16.94 6.05 -0.79
N GLU A 9 18.24 5.76 -0.94
CA GLU A 9 18.82 5.17 -2.17
C GLU A 9 18.33 3.72 -2.37
N GLN A 10 18.29 2.93 -1.29
CA GLN A 10 17.74 1.58 -1.32
C GLN A 10 16.24 1.60 -1.59
N GLY A 11 15.51 2.60 -1.04
CA GLY A 11 14.09 2.83 -1.31
C GLY A 11 13.80 3.13 -2.78
N SER A 12 14.64 3.96 -3.39
CA SER A 12 14.56 4.22 -4.82
C SER A 12 14.79 2.97 -5.67
N SER A 13 15.78 2.14 -5.30
CA SER A 13 16.04 0.86 -5.98
C SER A 13 14.87 -0.12 -5.82
N TYR A 14 14.33 -0.24 -4.62
CA TYR A 14 13.14 -1.05 -4.31
C TYR A 14 11.94 -0.62 -5.17
N ALA A 15 11.62 0.69 -5.18
CA ALA A 15 10.51 1.24 -5.94
C ALA A 15 10.68 1.03 -7.45
N ASN A 16 11.87 1.28 -7.99
CA ASN A 16 12.14 1.06 -9.41
C ASN A 16 12.02 -0.43 -9.80
N SER A 17 12.49 -1.36 -8.97
CA SER A 17 12.35 -2.79 -9.25
C SER A 17 10.88 -3.21 -9.41
N ILE A 18 9.98 -2.65 -8.61
CA ILE A 18 8.53 -2.91 -8.71
C ILE A 18 7.97 -2.26 -9.99
N ALA A 19 8.26 -0.96 -10.19
CA ALA A 19 7.75 -0.22 -11.35
C ALA A 19 8.24 -0.82 -12.69
N ASP A 20 9.47 -1.32 -12.74
CA ASP A 20 10.04 -1.97 -13.92
C ASP A 20 9.39 -3.35 -14.17
N ALA A 21 9.10 -4.11 -13.12
CA ALA A 21 8.34 -5.36 -13.24
C ALA A 21 6.91 -5.13 -13.77
N LEU A 22 6.30 -3.99 -13.43
CA LEU A 22 4.98 -3.57 -13.92
C LEU A 22 5.03 -2.89 -15.31
N SER A 23 6.22 -2.63 -15.86
CA SER A 23 6.39 -1.99 -17.18
C SER A 23 6.62 -3.01 -18.30
N GLN A 24 6.36 -4.29 -18.04
CA GLN A 24 6.46 -5.34 -19.08
C GLN A 24 5.27 -5.26 -20.04
N ASP A 25 5.51 -5.61 -21.30
CA ASP A 25 4.47 -5.67 -22.32
C ASP A 25 3.52 -6.86 -22.04
N ASP A 26 2.25 -6.71 -22.47
CA ASP A 26 1.22 -7.77 -22.46
C ASP A 26 0.76 -8.26 -21.06
N LEU A 27 0.87 -7.44 -20.02
CA LEU A 27 0.25 -7.76 -18.73
C LEU A 27 -1.28 -7.73 -18.85
N CYS A 28 -1.93 -8.87 -18.64
CA CYS A 28 -3.39 -9.01 -18.65
C CYS A 28 -4.03 -8.89 -17.24
N GLY A 29 -3.22 -8.82 -16.19
CA GLY A 29 -3.64 -8.64 -14.80
C GLY A 29 -2.45 -8.70 -13.86
N VAL A 30 -2.62 -8.21 -12.63
CA VAL A 30 -1.55 -8.16 -11.62
C VAL A 30 -2.05 -8.68 -10.28
N VAL A 31 -1.25 -9.53 -9.65
CA VAL A 31 -1.44 -9.90 -8.24
C VAL A 31 -0.42 -9.15 -7.39
N VAL A 32 -0.90 -8.32 -6.48
CA VAL A 32 -0.08 -7.62 -5.47
C VAL A 32 -0.17 -8.39 -4.16
N ASP A 33 0.84 -9.16 -3.82
CA ASP A 33 0.86 -9.94 -2.59
C ASP A 33 1.45 -9.11 -1.43
N LEU A 34 0.59 -8.74 -0.48
CA LEU A 34 0.93 -8.00 0.75
C LEU A 34 0.90 -8.88 2.01
N ARG A 35 0.68 -10.20 1.89
CA ARG A 35 0.42 -11.08 3.04
C ARG A 35 1.54 -11.10 4.09
N ASP A 36 2.79 -10.89 3.67
CA ASP A 36 3.96 -10.82 4.56
C ASP A 36 4.53 -9.40 4.66
N ASN A 37 3.75 -8.37 4.32
CA ASN A 37 4.16 -6.97 4.42
C ASN A 37 3.78 -6.41 5.79
N ASP A 38 4.69 -6.46 6.73
CA ASP A 38 4.54 -5.95 8.10
C ASP A 38 4.80 -4.43 8.24
N GLY A 39 5.01 -3.73 7.11
CA GLY A 39 5.12 -2.27 7.08
C GLY A 39 6.52 -1.75 6.73
N GLY A 40 6.89 -0.65 7.37
CA GLY A 40 8.14 0.07 7.11
C GLY A 40 7.90 1.45 6.48
N ASP A 41 8.54 1.74 5.34
CA ASP A 41 8.40 3.02 4.63
C ASP A 41 7.44 2.89 3.43
N MET A 42 6.29 3.53 3.53
CA MET A 42 5.25 3.49 2.49
C MET A 42 5.61 4.26 1.20
N GLY A 43 6.49 5.24 1.29
CA GLY A 43 6.85 6.08 0.14
C GLY A 43 7.39 5.26 -1.03
N PRO A 44 8.45 4.45 -0.85
CA PRO A 44 8.94 3.52 -1.87
C PRO A 44 7.91 2.49 -2.34
N MET A 45 7.05 1.97 -1.43
CA MET A 45 6.02 0.99 -1.78
C MET A 45 5.00 1.59 -2.76
N ILE A 46 4.43 2.75 -2.43
CA ILE A 46 3.42 3.42 -3.28
C ILE A 46 4.03 3.93 -4.58
N ALA A 47 5.28 4.45 -4.54
CA ALA A 47 5.97 4.87 -5.75
C ALA A 47 6.18 3.71 -6.72
N GLY A 48 6.60 2.55 -6.23
CA GLY A 48 6.76 1.33 -7.04
C GLY A 48 5.44 0.84 -7.65
N LEU A 49 4.34 0.97 -6.91
CA LEU A 49 2.99 0.60 -7.37
C LEU A 49 2.34 1.67 -8.28
N SER A 50 2.99 2.80 -8.51
CA SER A 50 2.42 3.92 -9.28
C SER A 50 1.88 3.57 -10.67
N PRO A 51 2.40 2.57 -11.42
CA PRO A 51 1.78 2.17 -12.68
C PRO A 51 0.35 1.65 -12.53
N LEU A 52 0.00 1.08 -11.37
CA LEU A 52 -1.33 0.55 -11.08
C LEU A 52 -2.28 1.58 -10.46
N LEU A 53 -1.75 2.72 -9.99
CA LEU A 53 -2.50 3.69 -9.19
C LEU A 53 -2.78 4.97 -10.01
N PRO A 54 -3.99 5.55 -9.92
CA PRO A 54 -4.25 6.86 -10.50
C PRO A 54 -3.49 7.94 -9.72
N ASP A 55 -3.06 8.98 -10.41
CA ASP A 55 -2.50 10.17 -9.78
C ASP A 55 -3.56 10.90 -8.93
N GLY A 56 -3.10 11.64 -7.93
CA GLY A 56 -3.93 12.37 -6.99
C GLY A 56 -3.64 12.00 -5.53
N VAL A 57 -4.56 12.36 -4.65
CA VAL A 57 -4.47 12.02 -3.22
C VAL A 57 -4.86 10.55 -3.04
N VAL A 58 -3.92 9.74 -2.54
CA VAL A 58 -4.14 8.31 -2.27
C VAL A 58 -4.67 8.07 -0.86
N ALA A 59 -4.25 8.90 0.09
CA ALA A 59 -4.73 8.90 1.47
C ALA A 59 -4.50 10.29 2.10
N THR A 60 -5.10 10.54 3.25
CA THR A 60 -4.86 11.75 4.06
C THR A 60 -4.62 11.35 5.50
N PHE A 61 -3.50 11.77 6.07
CA PHE A 61 -3.21 11.62 7.50
C PHE A 61 -3.82 12.77 8.28
N THR A 62 -4.52 12.46 9.37
CA THR A 62 -5.13 13.43 10.27
C THR A 62 -4.54 13.28 11.67
N ILE A 63 -3.91 14.34 12.18
CA ILE A 63 -3.35 14.42 13.55
C ILE A 63 -3.91 15.69 14.21
N GLY A 64 -4.83 15.54 15.15
CA GLY A 64 -5.61 16.66 15.66
C GLY A 64 -6.31 17.40 14.51
N ASP A 65 -6.10 18.72 14.40
CA ASP A 65 -6.68 19.54 13.31
C ASP A 65 -5.83 19.56 12.02
N ARG A 66 -4.65 18.93 12.05
CA ARG A 66 -3.75 18.92 10.90
C ARG A 66 -4.06 17.77 9.96
N ARG A 67 -4.28 18.09 8.67
CA ARG A 67 -4.46 17.12 7.59
C ARG A 67 -3.28 17.20 6.64
N THR A 68 -2.66 16.04 6.36
CA THR A 68 -1.52 15.93 5.44
C THR A 68 -1.87 14.93 4.34
N PRO A 69 -2.06 15.38 3.09
CA PRO A 69 -2.35 14.48 1.99
C PRO A 69 -1.09 13.70 1.61
N VAL A 70 -1.27 12.40 1.38
CA VAL A 70 -0.32 11.53 0.67
C VAL A 70 -0.69 11.59 -0.79
N ALA A 71 0.17 12.16 -1.61
CA ALA A 71 -0.12 12.41 -3.02
C ALA A 71 0.84 11.63 -3.93
N LEU A 72 0.27 11.08 -5.00
CA LEU A 72 0.98 10.47 -6.12
C LEU A 72 0.83 11.35 -7.36
N SER A 73 1.93 11.68 -8.03
CA SER A 73 1.95 12.41 -9.29
C SER A 73 3.13 11.96 -10.14
N ASP A 74 2.87 11.50 -11.35
CA ASP A 74 3.90 11.08 -12.32
C ASP A 74 4.98 10.14 -11.72
N GLY A 75 4.53 9.15 -10.93
CA GLY A 75 5.41 8.20 -10.25
C GLY A 75 6.16 8.75 -9.04
N ARG A 76 5.81 9.96 -8.57
CA ARG A 76 6.37 10.58 -7.36
C ARG A 76 5.36 10.57 -6.22
N VAL A 77 5.78 10.07 -5.07
CA VAL A 77 5.00 10.10 -3.82
C VAL A 77 5.53 11.19 -2.89
N SER A 78 4.61 11.88 -2.23
CA SER A 78 4.89 12.90 -1.20
C SER A 78 3.82 12.87 -0.11
N GLY A 79 4.15 13.38 1.08
CA GLY A 79 3.23 13.51 2.22
C GLY A 79 3.14 12.28 3.11
N GLY A 80 3.68 11.13 2.70
CA GLY A 80 3.73 9.91 3.50
C GLY A 80 5.00 9.12 3.26
N GLY A 81 5.70 8.73 4.34
CA GLY A 81 6.99 8.07 4.24
C GLY A 81 8.08 8.94 3.60
N THR A 82 9.15 8.33 3.14
CA THR A 82 10.23 9.01 2.40
C THR A 82 9.74 9.40 1.00
N PRO A 83 9.82 10.67 0.60
CA PRO A 83 9.48 11.08 -0.75
C PRO A 83 10.30 10.29 -1.79
N THR A 84 9.61 9.54 -2.64
CA THR A 84 10.24 8.61 -3.60
C THR A 84 9.68 8.85 -4.99
N SER A 85 10.50 8.69 -6.02
CA SER A 85 10.08 8.81 -7.41
C SER A 85 10.70 7.71 -8.27
N VAL A 86 9.87 7.08 -9.09
CA VAL A 86 10.29 6.13 -10.14
C VAL A 86 10.24 6.76 -11.53
N GLY A 87 9.96 8.07 -11.59
CA GLY A 87 9.67 8.76 -12.84
C GLY A 87 8.33 8.36 -13.45
N GLN A 88 7.95 9.03 -14.53
CA GLN A 88 6.71 8.75 -15.23
C GLN A 88 6.76 7.35 -15.87
N ARG A 89 5.74 6.55 -15.60
CA ARG A 89 5.49 5.24 -16.21
C ARG A 89 4.09 5.21 -16.82
N ALA A 90 3.89 4.38 -17.83
CA ALA A 90 2.55 4.13 -18.38
C ALA A 90 1.64 3.57 -17.28
N LYS A 91 0.41 4.08 -17.21
CA LYS A 91 -0.60 3.54 -16.30
C LYS A 91 -1.21 2.27 -16.90
N LEU A 92 -1.36 1.26 -16.07
CA LEU A 92 -1.95 -0.03 -16.45
C LEU A 92 -3.44 -0.03 -16.10
N ALA A 93 -4.27 -0.28 -17.09
CA ALA A 93 -5.72 -0.43 -16.93
C ALA A 93 -6.11 -1.92 -16.94
N VAL A 94 -5.46 -2.71 -16.06
CA VAL A 94 -5.68 -4.15 -15.94
C VAL A 94 -6.35 -4.49 -14.60
N PRO A 95 -7.01 -5.66 -14.47
CA PRO A 95 -7.48 -6.16 -13.19
C PRO A 95 -6.32 -6.33 -12.19
N VAL A 96 -6.52 -5.89 -10.95
CA VAL A 96 -5.54 -6.00 -9.86
C VAL A 96 -6.15 -6.75 -8.69
N ALA A 97 -5.60 -7.91 -8.36
CA ALA A 97 -5.93 -8.65 -7.16
C ALA A 97 -4.91 -8.34 -6.06
N VAL A 98 -5.37 -7.96 -4.87
CA VAL A 98 -4.47 -7.69 -3.73
C VAL A 98 -4.67 -8.78 -2.68
N LEU A 99 -3.59 -9.49 -2.34
CA LEU A 99 -3.59 -10.51 -1.28
C LEU A 99 -3.18 -9.89 0.04
N ILE A 100 -3.97 -10.10 1.08
CA ILE A 100 -3.72 -9.60 2.43
C ILE A 100 -3.86 -10.71 3.49
N SER A 101 -3.24 -10.51 4.65
CA SER A 101 -3.35 -11.41 5.79
C SER A 101 -3.27 -10.62 7.10
N GLU A 102 -3.42 -11.30 8.23
CA GLU A 102 -3.22 -10.76 9.57
C GLU A 102 -1.80 -10.22 9.83
N ARG A 103 -0.86 -10.47 8.92
CA ARG A 103 0.51 -9.93 8.97
C ARG A 103 0.68 -8.69 8.11
N THR A 104 -0.31 -8.36 7.26
CA THR A 104 -0.32 -7.08 6.53
C THR A 104 -0.54 -5.94 7.52
N ALA A 105 0.46 -5.09 7.73
CA ALA A 105 0.45 -4.12 8.81
C ALA A 105 1.01 -2.75 8.41
N SER A 106 0.58 -1.69 9.10
CA SER A 106 1.18 -0.34 9.04
C SER A 106 1.32 0.17 7.59
N SER A 107 2.55 0.41 7.11
CA SER A 107 2.78 0.86 5.72
C SER A 107 2.33 -0.16 4.66
N GLY A 108 2.22 -1.45 5.00
CA GLY A 108 1.58 -2.46 4.17
C GLY A 108 0.08 -2.19 4.00
N GLU A 109 -0.59 -1.77 5.08
CA GLU A 109 -1.99 -1.35 5.03
C GLU A 109 -2.16 -0.02 4.27
N GLN A 110 -1.19 0.90 4.37
CA GLN A 110 -1.20 2.13 3.55
C GLN A 110 -1.06 1.81 2.05
N ALA A 111 -0.25 0.81 1.69
CA ALA A 111 -0.14 0.33 0.31
C ALA A 111 -1.46 -0.32 -0.16
N LEU A 112 -2.16 -1.07 0.71
CA LEU A 112 -3.50 -1.58 0.45
C LEU A 112 -4.51 -0.45 0.24
N LEU A 113 -4.53 0.56 1.13
CA LEU A 113 -5.45 1.69 1.06
C LEU A 113 -5.23 2.56 -0.20
N ALA A 114 -4.04 2.53 -0.80
CA ALA A 114 -3.80 3.20 -2.08
C ALA A 114 -4.66 2.65 -3.23
N PHE A 115 -5.13 1.41 -3.13
CA PHE A 115 -6.05 0.78 -4.09
C PHE A 115 -7.54 0.98 -3.74
N ARG A 116 -7.85 1.50 -2.54
CA ARG A 116 -9.24 1.60 -2.07
C ARG A 116 -10.11 2.43 -3.02
N GLY A 117 -11.28 1.88 -3.38
CA GLY A 117 -12.25 2.53 -4.26
C GLY A 117 -11.94 2.43 -5.77
N MET A 118 -10.93 1.67 -6.17
CA MET A 118 -10.67 1.41 -7.59
C MET A 118 -11.56 0.27 -8.10
N ALA A 119 -12.27 0.50 -9.20
CA ALA A 119 -13.25 -0.45 -9.75
C ALA A 119 -12.61 -1.74 -10.33
N ASN A 120 -11.34 -1.66 -10.76
CA ASN A 120 -10.58 -2.78 -11.30
C ASN A 120 -9.74 -3.50 -10.24
N VAL A 121 -10.01 -3.29 -8.96
CA VAL A 121 -9.27 -3.91 -7.84
C VAL A 121 -10.21 -4.78 -7.02
N ARG A 122 -9.71 -5.92 -6.55
CA ARG A 122 -10.35 -6.78 -5.57
C ARG A 122 -9.33 -7.35 -4.59
N THR A 123 -9.70 -7.43 -3.32
CA THR A 123 -8.83 -7.88 -2.23
C THR A 123 -9.24 -9.26 -1.73
N PHE A 124 -8.26 -10.14 -1.45
CA PHE A 124 -8.46 -11.53 -1.06
C PHE A 124 -7.58 -11.88 0.15
N GLY A 125 -8.07 -12.77 0.99
CA GLY A 125 -7.30 -13.34 2.11
C GLY A 125 -7.99 -13.15 3.46
N GLN A 126 -7.22 -12.78 4.48
CA GLN A 126 -7.71 -12.56 5.85
C GLN A 126 -7.60 -11.07 6.22
N PRO A 127 -8.37 -10.58 7.19
CA PRO A 127 -8.24 -9.20 7.68
C PRO A 127 -6.81 -8.86 8.08
N THR A 128 -6.41 -7.60 7.88
CA THR A 128 -5.07 -7.09 8.21
C THR A 128 -4.82 -7.02 9.72
N ALA A 129 -3.62 -6.60 10.12
CA ALA A 129 -3.24 -6.46 11.53
C ALA A 129 -3.99 -5.35 12.28
N GLY A 130 -4.50 -4.33 11.57
CA GLY A 130 -5.20 -3.20 12.19
C GLY A 130 -4.26 -2.10 12.69
N TYR A 131 -3.24 -1.76 11.94
CA TYR A 131 -2.29 -0.68 12.25
C TYR A 131 -2.24 0.38 11.13
N ALA A 132 -3.38 0.66 10.51
CA ALA A 132 -3.50 1.69 9.47
C ALA A 132 -3.53 3.12 10.01
N SER A 133 -3.45 3.28 11.33
CA SER A 133 -3.35 4.57 12.04
C SER A 133 -2.03 5.29 11.75
N VAL A 134 -2.00 6.59 12.05
CA VAL A 134 -0.78 7.39 11.98
C VAL A 134 0.01 7.24 13.28
N ASN A 135 1.25 6.74 13.15
CA ASN A 135 2.11 6.49 14.28
C ASN A 135 3.32 7.43 14.28
N THR A 136 3.81 7.79 15.46
CA THR A 136 5.06 8.50 15.66
C THR A 136 6.02 7.70 16.54
N ALA A 137 7.29 7.69 16.16
CA ALA A 137 8.34 7.03 16.91
C ALA A 137 9.05 8.05 17.80
N ILE A 138 9.05 7.82 19.11
CA ILE A 138 9.65 8.69 20.12
C ILE A 138 10.85 7.95 20.73
N PRO A 139 12.10 8.42 20.49
CA PRO A 139 13.27 7.83 21.13
C PRO A 139 13.26 8.13 22.63
N LEU A 140 13.51 7.11 23.44
CA LEU A 140 13.64 7.22 24.88
C LEU A 140 15.11 7.24 25.29
N TYR A 141 15.41 7.87 26.45
CA TYR A 141 16.76 7.98 27.01
C TYR A 141 17.45 6.61 27.26
N THR A 142 16.66 5.54 27.34
CA THR A 142 17.15 4.16 27.52
C THR A 142 17.65 3.50 26.24
N GLY A 143 17.67 4.22 25.11
CA GLY A 143 17.94 3.65 23.79
C GLY A 143 16.77 2.85 23.19
N ARG A 144 15.63 2.82 23.85
CA ARG A 144 14.37 2.23 23.34
C ARG A 144 13.58 3.27 22.56
N THR A 145 12.72 2.79 21.67
CA THR A 145 11.78 3.64 20.94
C THR A 145 10.37 3.31 21.39
N MET A 146 9.60 4.35 21.72
CA MET A 146 8.15 4.24 21.94
C MET A 146 7.44 4.62 20.65
N VAL A 147 6.53 3.77 20.19
CA VAL A 147 5.66 4.04 19.05
C VAL A 147 4.28 4.36 19.60
N LEU A 148 3.75 5.54 19.23
CA LEU A 148 2.43 6.00 19.65
C LEU A 148 1.55 6.24 18.44
N THR A 149 0.31 5.77 18.52
CA THR A 149 -0.77 6.21 17.63
C THR A 149 -1.13 7.67 17.94
N VAL A 150 -1.06 8.52 16.94
CA VAL A 150 -1.29 9.97 17.07
C VAL A 150 -2.37 10.50 16.14
N GLY A 151 -2.88 9.67 15.25
CA GLY A 151 -3.90 10.10 14.29
C GLY A 151 -4.46 8.95 13.47
N THR A 152 -5.30 9.31 12.51
CA THR A 152 -6.00 8.37 11.62
C THR A 152 -5.63 8.59 10.16
N THR A 153 -5.91 7.60 9.33
CA THR A 153 -5.77 7.65 7.88
C THR A 153 -7.15 7.70 7.22
N THR A 154 -7.38 8.67 6.35
CA THR A 154 -8.57 8.72 5.50
C THR A 154 -8.17 8.27 4.09
N ALA A 155 -8.79 7.22 3.56
CA ALA A 155 -8.59 6.77 2.18
C ALA A 155 -9.20 7.77 1.17
N ARG A 156 -8.89 7.62 -0.12
CA ARG A 156 -9.45 8.45 -1.20
C ARG A 156 -10.98 8.39 -1.29
N THR A 157 -11.59 7.33 -0.78
CA THR A 157 -13.06 7.14 -0.70
C THR A 157 -13.73 7.96 0.40
N GLY A 158 -12.95 8.55 1.31
CA GLY A 158 -13.44 9.25 2.49
C GLY A 158 -13.61 8.35 3.73
N GLU A 159 -13.37 7.05 3.62
CA GLU A 159 -13.37 6.13 4.76
C GLU A 159 -12.18 6.43 5.68
N GLU A 160 -12.42 6.41 6.98
CA GLU A 160 -11.39 6.61 8.01
C GLU A 160 -10.93 5.28 8.59
N PHE A 161 -9.63 5.12 8.75
CA PHE A 161 -8.96 3.93 9.26
C PHE A 161 -8.08 4.30 10.46
N GLY A 162 -8.14 3.47 11.49
CA GLY A 162 -7.37 3.58 12.73
C GLY A 162 -6.67 2.28 13.05
N ASP A 163 -6.97 1.75 14.24
CA ASP A 163 -6.37 0.53 14.79
C ASP A 163 -7.28 -0.71 14.61
N ASP A 164 -8.25 -0.66 13.69
CA ASP A 164 -9.10 -1.80 13.33
C ASP A 164 -8.57 -2.52 12.08
N PRO A 165 -8.62 -3.87 12.06
CA PRO A 165 -8.25 -4.65 10.88
C PRO A 165 -9.08 -4.30 9.64
N ILE A 166 -8.43 -4.22 8.49
CA ILE A 166 -9.08 -3.99 7.19
C ILE A 166 -9.49 -5.35 6.62
N ALA A 167 -10.79 -5.57 6.47
CA ALA A 167 -11.29 -6.79 5.88
C ALA A 167 -11.05 -6.82 4.35
N PRO A 168 -10.71 -7.99 3.76
CA PRO A 168 -10.70 -8.15 2.31
C PRO A 168 -12.13 -8.12 1.74
N ASP A 169 -12.25 -7.90 0.44
CA ASP A 169 -13.52 -8.05 -0.29
C ASP A 169 -13.98 -9.50 -0.31
N GLU A 170 -13.01 -10.44 -0.27
CA GLU A 170 -13.26 -11.87 -0.32
C GLU A 170 -12.37 -12.61 0.68
N ILE A 171 -12.97 -13.13 1.75
CA ILE A 171 -12.27 -13.92 2.76
C ILE A 171 -11.86 -15.26 2.15
N ARG A 172 -10.58 -15.60 2.22
CA ARG A 172 -9.98 -16.85 1.75
C ARG A 172 -8.89 -17.31 2.71
N GLU A 173 -8.73 -18.61 2.83
CA GLU A 173 -7.56 -19.17 3.51
C GLU A 173 -6.27 -18.86 2.74
N ALA A 174 -5.14 -18.89 3.44
CA ALA A 174 -3.85 -18.42 2.90
C ALA A 174 -3.39 -19.19 1.64
N ASP A 175 -3.72 -20.46 1.53
CA ASP A 175 -3.42 -21.34 0.39
C ASP A 175 -4.43 -21.21 -0.75
N GLU A 176 -5.66 -20.79 -0.48
CA GLU A 176 -6.72 -20.59 -1.48
C GLU A 176 -6.69 -19.19 -2.13
N ALA A 177 -6.27 -18.18 -1.38
CA ALA A 177 -6.32 -16.78 -1.83
C ALA A 177 -5.59 -16.53 -3.17
N PRO A 178 -4.40 -17.11 -3.45
CA PRO A 178 -3.73 -16.91 -4.73
C PRO A 178 -4.51 -17.46 -5.92
N THR A 179 -5.13 -18.64 -5.77
CA THR A 179 -5.94 -19.27 -6.81
C THR A 179 -7.19 -18.45 -7.10
N ALA A 180 -7.93 -18.03 -6.04
CA ALA A 180 -9.10 -17.18 -6.18
C ALA A 180 -8.78 -15.84 -6.87
N ALA A 181 -7.65 -15.23 -6.53
CA ALA A 181 -7.16 -14.01 -7.17
C ALA A 181 -6.88 -14.20 -8.66
N GLN A 182 -6.22 -15.29 -9.05
CA GLN A 182 -5.92 -15.61 -10.46
C GLN A 182 -7.20 -15.88 -11.26
N GLU A 183 -8.14 -16.64 -10.70
CA GLU A 183 -9.43 -16.90 -11.31
C GLU A 183 -10.24 -15.61 -11.52
N TRP A 184 -10.24 -14.72 -10.51
CA TRP A 184 -10.90 -13.44 -10.63
C TRP A 184 -10.28 -12.57 -11.73
N ILE A 185 -8.94 -12.47 -11.81
CA ILE A 185 -8.24 -11.75 -12.88
C ILE A 185 -8.64 -12.32 -14.25
N ALA A 186 -8.63 -13.65 -14.43
CA ALA A 186 -8.96 -14.29 -15.71
C ALA A 186 -10.40 -13.98 -16.17
N ASN A 187 -11.33 -13.76 -15.25
CA ASN A 187 -12.73 -13.45 -15.54
C ASN A 187 -13.03 -11.94 -15.73
N ASN A 188 -12.02 -11.07 -15.52
CA ASN A 188 -12.19 -9.60 -15.58
C ASN A 188 -11.21 -8.90 -16.55
N GLN A 189 -10.61 -9.65 -17.47
CA GLN A 189 -9.73 -9.14 -18.54
C GLN A 189 -10.50 -8.37 -19.61
#